data_b6706b9f226322ffe2ba3b5bdb3c70ab
#
_entry.id   b6706b9f226322ffe2ba3b5bdb3c70ab
#
_cell.length_a   1.000
_cell.length_b   1.000
_cell.length_c   1.000
_cell.angle_alpha   90.00
_cell.angle_beta   90.00
_cell.angle_gamma   90.00
#
_symmetry.space_group_name_H-M   'P 1'
#
loop_
_entity.id
_entity.type
_entity.pdbx_description
1 polymer ?
#
loop_
_entity_poly.entity_id
_entity_poly.type
_entity_poly.pdbx_seq_one_letter_code
_entity_poly.pdbx_strand_id
1 'polypeptide(L)'
;MDLALAIAEAIAEVDKNIILLGLANSKMIDAGKQLGLRVANEVFADRAYQADGSLVPRKLPGAVIHDKDEAIARTVRMVTEGKVTAITGEEVEIAAHSICVHGDNPSAVEFVKNIRTQLTARGVEIAPIREIV
;
A
#
# COMPACT_ATOMS: atom_id res chain seq x y z
N MET A 1 11.87 2.93 -14.53
CA MET A 1 12.88 3.47 -13.57
C MET A 1 13.10 4.97 -13.77
N ASP A 2 13.33 5.45 -14.97
CA ASP A 2 13.68 6.87 -15.25
C ASP A 2 12.66 7.88 -14.73
N LEU A 3 11.37 7.63 -14.93
CA LEU A 3 10.31 8.49 -14.37
C LEU A 3 10.31 8.49 -12.83
N ALA A 4 10.51 7.33 -12.24
CA ALA A 4 10.55 7.21 -10.77
C ALA A 4 11.77 7.94 -10.18
N LEU A 5 12.91 7.86 -10.85
CA LEU A 5 14.12 8.60 -10.46
C LEU A 5 13.90 10.11 -10.58
N ALA A 6 13.36 10.60 -11.70
CA ALA A 6 13.10 12.03 -11.89
C ALA A 6 12.16 12.60 -10.80
N ILE A 7 11.13 11.84 -10.41
CA ILE A 7 10.23 12.25 -9.31
C ILE A 7 10.98 12.26 -7.98
N ALA A 8 11.74 11.23 -7.67
CA ALA A 8 12.48 11.14 -6.42
C ALA A 8 13.60 12.20 -6.34
N GLU A 9 14.26 12.52 -7.45
CA GLU A 9 15.24 13.62 -7.56
C GLU A 9 14.60 14.97 -7.24
N ALA A 10 13.44 15.26 -7.85
CA ALA A 10 12.72 16.50 -7.59
C ALA A 10 12.34 16.64 -6.09
N ILE A 11 11.94 15.56 -5.44
CA ILE A 11 11.66 15.55 -4.00
C ILE A 11 12.94 15.83 -3.22
N ALA A 12 14.03 15.15 -3.53
CA ALA A 12 15.30 15.29 -2.83
C ALA A 12 15.91 16.68 -2.99
N GLU A 13 15.69 17.33 -4.14
CA GLU A 13 16.13 18.71 -4.39
C GLU A 13 15.35 19.73 -3.55
N VAL A 14 14.06 19.49 -3.33
CA VAL A 14 13.21 20.39 -2.51
C VAL A 14 13.53 20.22 -1.03
N ASP A 15 13.44 19.01 -0.50
CA ASP A 15 13.77 18.70 0.90
C ASP A 15 13.94 17.18 1.08
N LYS A 16 15.14 16.75 1.47
CA LYS A 16 15.46 15.34 1.75
C LYS A 16 14.72 14.75 2.96
N ASN A 17 14.09 15.57 3.79
CA ASN A 17 13.29 15.09 4.92
C ASN A 17 11.87 14.71 4.52
N ILE A 18 11.43 15.01 3.31
CA ILE A 18 10.14 14.56 2.79
C ILE A 18 10.14 13.04 2.70
N ILE A 19 9.08 12.41 3.22
CA ILE A 19 8.88 10.97 3.11
C ILE A 19 8.17 10.69 1.79
N LEU A 20 8.79 9.88 0.93
CA LEU A 20 8.19 9.43 -0.32
C LEU A 20 7.24 8.26 -0.04
N LEU A 21 5.93 8.51 -0.12
CA LEU A 21 4.91 7.47 -0.06
C LEU A 21 4.68 6.92 -1.47
N GLY A 22 5.00 5.68 -1.69
CA GLY A 22 4.88 5.01 -2.98
C GLY A 22 4.16 3.67 -2.89
N LEU A 23 3.61 3.22 -4.02
CA LEU A 23 3.04 1.88 -4.10
C LEU A 23 4.10 0.84 -3.70
N ALA A 24 3.73 -0.05 -2.79
CA ALA A 24 4.60 -1.13 -2.34
C ALA A 24 5.11 -1.97 -3.53
N ASN A 25 6.36 -2.41 -3.46
CA ASN A 25 7.05 -3.16 -4.51
C ASN A 25 7.24 -2.40 -5.84
N SER A 26 7.02 -1.09 -5.88
CA SER A 26 7.15 -0.30 -7.11
C SER A 26 8.56 0.26 -7.29
N LYS A 27 8.87 0.64 -8.53
CA LYS A 27 10.10 1.37 -8.87
C LYS A 27 10.22 2.73 -8.18
N MET A 28 9.11 3.28 -7.68
CA MET A 28 9.12 4.51 -6.89
C MET A 28 9.83 4.31 -5.55
N ILE A 29 9.57 3.18 -4.89
CA ILE A 29 10.26 2.80 -3.65
C ILE A 29 11.75 2.59 -3.89
N ASP A 30 12.12 1.89 -4.97
CA ASP A 30 13.52 1.66 -5.34
C ASP A 30 14.25 3.00 -5.60
N ALA A 31 13.64 3.89 -6.38
CA ALA A 31 14.20 5.20 -6.71
C ALA A 31 14.39 6.09 -5.47
N GLY A 32 13.39 6.12 -4.57
CA GLY A 32 13.49 6.87 -3.32
C GLY A 32 14.64 6.38 -2.45
N LYS A 33 14.78 5.06 -2.29
CA LYS A 33 15.91 4.46 -1.55
C LYS A 33 17.26 4.78 -2.19
N GLN A 34 17.35 4.70 -3.51
CA GLN A 34 18.58 5.00 -4.26
C GLN A 34 19.07 6.44 -4.03
N LEU A 35 18.14 7.38 -3.86
CA LEU A 35 18.45 8.80 -3.61
C LEU A 35 18.52 9.16 -2.11
N GLY A 36 18.43 8.17 -1.22
CA GLY A 36 18.55 8.36 0.22
C GLY A 36 17.34 9.04 0.87
N LEU A 37 16.17 9.01 0.21
CA LEU A 37 14.92 9.45 0.82
C LEU A 37 14.39 8.39 1.78
N ARG A 38 13.70 8.83 2.83
CA ARG A 38 12.82 7.94 3.60
C ARG A 38 11.64 7.55 2.72
N VAL A 39 11.34 6.27 2.65
CA VAL A 39 10.24 5.76 1.82
C VAL A 39 9.22 5.02 2.65
N ALA A 40 7.95 5.20 2.34
CA ALA A 40 6.84 4.47 2.92
C ALA A 40 6.11 3.67 1.83
N ASN A 41 5.84 2.40 2.13
CA ASN A 41 5.13 1.50 1.23
C ASN A 41 3.62 1.63 1.47
N GLU A 42 2.89 2.02 0.43
CA GLU A 42 1.43 2.05 0.43
C GLU A 42 0.85 0.79 -0.19
N VAL A 43 -0.11 0.18 0.47
CA VAL A 43 -0.91 -0.93 -0.05
C VAL A 43 -2.36 -0.50 -0.25
N PHE A 44 -3.07 -1.20 -1.13
CA PHE A 44 -4.46 -0.90 -1.47
C PHE A 44 -5.38 -1.98 -0.91
N ALA A 45 -6.35 -1.56 -0.10
CA ALA A 45 -7.28 -2.47 0.56
C ALA A 45 -8.21 -3.18 -0.43
N ASP A 46 -8.66 -2.46 -1.46
CA ASP A 46 -9.71 -2.87 -2.39
C ASP A 46 -9.21 -3.23 -3.81
N ARG A 47 -7.90 -3.44 -3.97
CA ARG A 47 -7.29 -3.74 -5.28
C ARG A 47 -6.61 -5.11 -5.27
N ALA A 48 -6.79 -5.85 -6.36
CA ALA A 48 -6.05 -7.09 -6.60
C ALA A 48 -4.61 -6.83 -7.05
N TYR A 49 -3.72 -7.74 -6.66
CA TYR A 49 -2.30 -7.73 -7.01
C TYR A 49 -1.99 -8.82 -8.03
N GLN A 50 -0.99 -8.58 -8.86
CA GLN A 50 -0.37 -9.56 -9.74
C GLN A 50 0.76 -10.30 -9.00
N ALA A 51 1.26 -11.38 -9.56
CA ALA A 51 2.35 -12.18 -8.98
C ALA A 51 3.68 -11.40 -8.82
N ASP A 52 3.88 -10.34 -9.60
CA ASP A 52 5.03 -9.44 -9.51
C ASP A 52 4.88 -8.33 -8.46
N GLY A 53 3.75 -8.31 -7.73
CA GLY A 53 3.43 -7.29 -6.72
C GLY A 53 2.83 -6.00 -7.28
N SER A 54 2.65 -5.88 -8.58
CA SER A 54 1.95 -4.75 -9.18
C SER A 54 0.43 -4.89 -9.05
N LEU A 55 -0.31 -3.79 -9.21
CA LEU A 55 -1.77 -3.83 -9.20
C LEU A 55 -2.32 -4.35 -10.53
N VAL A 56 -3.35 -5.18 -10.45
CA VAL A 56 -4.11 -5.61 -11.64
C VAL A 56 -4.73 -4.37 -12.31
N PRO A 57 -4.60 -4.20 -13.65
CA PRO A 57 -5.22 -3.08 -14.36
C PRO A 57 -6.72 -2.99 -14.09
N ARG A 58 -7.23 -1.80 -13.73
CA ARG A 58 -8.64 -1.61 -13.29
C ARG A 58 -9.69 -2.14 -14.26
N LYS A 59 -9.36 -2.19 -15.54
CA LYS A 59 -10.28 -2.66 -16.61
C LYS A 59 -10.45 -4.17 -16.65
N LEU A 60 -9.59 -4.93 -15.97
CA LEU A 60 -9.65 -6.38 -15.95
C LEU A 60 -10.63 -6.88 -14.87
N PRO A 61 -11.34 -7.99 -15.14
CA PRO A 61 -12.17 -8.63 -14.14
C PRO A 61 -11.39 -8.98 -12.87
N GLY A 62 -12.00 -8.76 -11.70
CA GLY A 62 -11.35 -9.06 -10.41
C GLY A 62 -10.30 -8.04 -9.95
N ALA A 63 -10.02 -6.97 -10.73
CA ALA A 63 -9.05 -5.94 -10.36
C ALA A 63 -9.47 -5.14 -9.13
N VAL A 64 -10.76 -4.96 -8.91
CA VAL A 64 -11.34 -4.28 -7.76
C VAL A 64 -12.08 -5.30 -6.91
N ILE A 65 -11.83 -5.29 -5.61
CA ILE A 65 -12.46 -6.18 -4.64
C ILE A 65 -13.65 -5.46 -4.04
N HIS A 66 -14.84 -5.96 -4.32
CA HIS A 66 -16.10 -5.36 -3.88
C HIS A 66 -16.59 -5.94 -2.55
N ASP A 67 -16.16 -7.14 -2.20
CA ASP A 67 -16.48 -7.75 -0.92
C ASP A 67 -15.63 -7.09 0.18
N LYS A 68 -16.32 -6.45 1.14
CA LYS A 68 -15.67 -5.70 2.21
C LYS A 68 -14.95 -6.60 3.20
N ASP A 69 -15.52 -7.73 3.52
CA ASP A 69 -14.94 -8.66 4.49
C ASP A 69 -13.66 -9.27 3.91
N GLU A 70 -13.66 -9.64 2.64
CA GLU A 70 -12.49 -10.07 1.90
C GLU A 70 -11.41 -8.97 1.90
N ALA A 71 -11.77 -7.74 1.55
CA ALA A 71 -10.84 -6.62 1.49
C ALA A 71 -10.21 -6.31 2.87
N ILE A 72 -11.01 -6.38 3.95
CA ILE A 72 -10.52 -6.20 5.32
C ILE A 72 -9.56 -7.33 5.70
N ALA A 73 -9.93 -8.59 5.47
CA ALA A 73 -9.09 -9.74 5.81
C ALA A 73 -7.74 -9.69 5.09
N ARG A 74 -7.74 -9.35 3.79
CA ARG A 74 -6.53 -9.18 2.98
C ARG A 74 -5.65 -8.03 3.51
N THR A 75 -6.26 -6.91 3.85
CA THR A 75 -5.54 -5.74 4.40
C THR A 75 -4.87 -6.08 5.72
N VAL A 76 -5.59 -6.75 6.61
CA VAL A 76 -5.03 -7.22 7.88
C VAL A 76 -3.85 -8.14 7.64
N ARG A 77 -3.96 -9.08 6.71
CA ARG A 77 -2.88 -10.01 6.36
C ARG A 77 -1.66 -9.29 5.79
N MET A 78 -1.85 -8.30 4.91
CA MET A 78 -0.73 -7.49 4.38
C MET A 78 0.05 -6.80 5.50
N VAL A 79 -0.63 -6.31 6.53
CA VAL A 79 0.00 -5.63 7.66
C VAL A 79 0.66 -6.58 8.64
N THR A 80 -0.02 -7.68 9.00
CA THR A 80 0.43 -8.59 10.08
C THR A 80 1.39 -9.67 9.61
N GLU A 81 1.26 -10.13 8.35
CA GLU A 81 2.08 -11.21 7.80
C GLU A 81 3.04 -10.73 6.69
N GLY A 82 2.87 -9.50 6.20
CA GLY A 82 3.66 -8.99 5.07
C GLY A 82 3.40 -9.74 3.76
N LYS A 83 2.18 -10.25 3.56
CA LYS A 83 1.81 -11.09 2.41
C LYS A 83 0.46 -10.72 1.84
N VAL A 84 0.33 -10.89 0.52
CA VAL A 84 -0.94 -10.81 -0.20
C VAL A 84 -1.00 -11.94 -1.25
N THR A 85 -2.19 -12.51 -1.42
CA THR A 85 -2.41 -13.49 -2.50
C THR A 85 -2.69 -12.75 -3.79
N ALA A 86 -1.90 -13.03 -4.84
CA ALA A 86 -2.11 -12.51 -6.18
C ALA A 86 -3.42 -13.05 -6.78
N ILE A 87 -3.94 -12.37 -7.81
CA ILE A 87 -5.15 -12.81 -8.52
C ILE A 87 -5.00 -14.20 -9.16
N THR A 88 -3.78 -14.60 -9.44
CA THR A 88 -3.41 -15.92 -10.00
C THR A 88 -3.14 -16.97 -8.92
N GLY A 89 -3.19 -16.61 -7.63
CA GLY A 89 -3.12 -17.52 -6.49
C GLY A 89 -1.75 -17.59 -5.80
N GLU A 90 -0.70 -16.96 -6.35
CA GLU A 90 0.61 -16.95 -5.73
C GLU A 90 0.65 -16.03 -4.50
N GLU A 91 1.48 -16.38 -3.53
CA GLU A 91 1.78 -15.53 -2.39
C GLU A 91 2.86 -14.52 -2.76
N VAL A 92 2.55 -13.25 -2.55
CA VAL A 92 3.46 -12.12 -2.82
C VAL A 92 3.86 -11.48 -1.49
N GLU A 93 5.15 -11.33 -1.26
CA GLU A 93 5.65 -10.55 -0.12
C GLU A 93 5.42 -9.05 -0.36
N ILE A 94 4.90 -8.36 0.65
CA ILE A 94 4.56 -6.95 0.55
C ILE A 94 4.77 -6.24 1.89
N ALA A 95 5.42 -5.09 1.86
CA ALA A 95 5.55 -4.24 3.03
C ALA A 95 4.40 -3.23 3.05
N ALA A 96 3.72 -3.09 4.19
CA ALA A 96 2.59 -2.20 4.36
C ALA A 96 2.87 -1.18 5.48
N HIS A 97 3.23 0.04 5.12
CA HIS A 97 3.37 1.17 6.05
C HIS A 97 2.14 2.07 6.05
N SER A 98 1.40 2.09 4.96
CA SER A 98 0.15 2.83 4.79
C SER A 98 -0.86 2.02 4.00
N ILE A 99 -2.14 2.23 4.28
CA ILE A 99 -3.24 1.55 3.60
C ILE A 99 -4.08 2.61 2.89
N CYS A 100 -4.16 2.51 1.56
CA CYS A 100 -5.02 3.34 0.75
C CYS A 100 -6.45 2.80 0.76
N VAL A 101 -7.40 3.70 1.07
CA VAL A 101 -8.83 3.44 0.94
C VAL A 101 -9.46 4.56 0.13
N HIS A 102 -10.23 4.21 -0.91
CA HIS A 102 -10.87 5.19 -1.76
C HIS A 102 -12.17 5.72 -1.16
N GLY A 103 -12.30 7.05 -1.12
CA GLY A 103 -13.44 7.76 -0.52
C GLY A 103 -14.63 8.01 -1.46
N ASP A 104 -14.64 7.43 -2.65
CA ASP A 104 -15.63 7.63 -3.70
C ASP A 104 -16.89 6.74 -3.56
N ASN A 105 -17.02 6.03 -2.45
CA ASN A 105 -18.20 5.25 -2.13
C ASN A 105 -18.77 5.63 -0.74
N PRO A 106 -20.12 5.54 -0.55
CA PRO A 106 -20.78 5.95 0.70
C PRO A 106 -20.34 5.16 1.95
N SER A 107 -19.80 3.96 1.76
CA SER A 107 -19.38 3.08 2.85
C SER A 107 -17.87 3.16 3.17
N ALA A 108 -17.13 4.07 2.53
CA ALA A 108 -15.69 4.20 2.75
C ALA A 108 -15.33 4.50 4.20
N VAL A 109 -16.10 5.34 4.88
CA VAL A 109 -15.87 5.69 6.30
C VAL A 109 -16.03 4.47 7.20
N GLU A 110 -17.07 3.67 6.99
CA GLU A 110 -17.29 2.43 7.74
C GLU A 110 -16.19 1.42 7.48
N PHE A 111 -15.77 1.29 6.23
CA PHE A 111 -14.68 0.41 5.80
C PHE A 111 -13.35 0.76 6.51
N VAL A 112 -12.98 2.05 6.55
CA VAL A 112 -11.80 2.52 7.27
C VAL A 112 -11.90 2.23 8.77
N LYS A 113 -13.06 2.46 9.39
CA LYS A 113 -13.30 2.15 10.81
C LYS A 113 -13.10 0.65 11.09
N ASN A 114 -13.63 -0.20 10.23
CA ASN A 114 -13.51 -1.67 10.39
C ASN A 114 -12.06 -2.12 10.24
N ILE A 115 -11.32 -1.64 9.23
CA ILE A 115 -9.89 -1.92 9.07
C ILE A 115 -9.13 -1.52 10.35
N ARG A 116 -9.34 -0.30 10.83
CA ARG A 116 -8.68 0.21 12.03
C ARG A 116 -8.98 -0.67 13.24
N THR A 117 -10.24 -1.02 13.46
CA THR A 117 -10.67 -1.88 14.58
C THR A 117 -10.00 -3.24 14.50
N GLN A 118 -9.97 -3.86 13.34
CA GLN A 118 -9.37 -5.18 13.13
C GLN A 118 -7.85 -5.18 13.34
N LEU A 119 -7.17 -4.14 12.87
CA LEU A 119 -5.72 -4.00 13.07
C LEU A 119 -5.39 -3.78 14.56
N THR A 120 -6.09 -2.85 15.22
CA THR A 120 -5.89 -2.58 16.66
C THR A 120 -6.15 -3.83 17.51
N ALA A 121 -7.21 -4.60 17.21
CA ALA A 121 -7.52 -5.85 17.90
C ALA A 121 -6.40 -6.91 17.78
N ARG A 122 -5.54 -6.80 16.78
CA ARG A 122 -4.36 -7.66 16.57
C ARG A 122 -3.06 -7.06 17.08
N GLY A 123 -3.14 -5.99 17.86
CA GLY A 123 -1.98 -5.33 18.45
C GLY A 123 -1.18 -4.44 17.50
N VAL A 124 -1.74 -4.12 16.32
CA VAL A 124 -1.11 -3.17 15.39
C VAL A 124 -1.36 -1.75 15.89
N GLU A 125 -0.29 -1.03 16.15
CA GLU A 125 -0.35 0.39 16.48
C GLU A 125 -0.47 1.23 15.21
N ILE A 126 -1.36 2.22 15.24
CA ILE A 126 -1.55 3.18 14.14
C ILE A 126 -0.92 4.50 14.55
N ALA A 127 0.15 4.86 13.85
CA ALA A 127 0.98 6.02 14.15
C ALA A 127 1.14 6.92 12.90
N PRO A 128 1.54 8.18 13.07
CA PRO A 128 1.93 9.04 11.96
C PRO A 128 3.08 8.42 11.16
N ILE A 129 3.05 8.56 9.82
CA ILE A 129 4.03 7.91 8.93
C ILE A 129 5.49 8.23 9.30
N ARG A 130 5.76 9.42 9.80
CA ARG A 130 7.10 9.85 10.25
C ARG A 130 7.67 9.06 11.44
N GLU A 131 6.80 8.36 12.16
CA GLU A 131 7.16 7.51 13.30
C GLU A 131 7.33 6.05 12.90
N ILE A 132 6.93 5.70 11.67
CA ILE A 132 6.97 4.34 11.13
C ILE A 132 8.23 4.13 10.27
N VAL A 133 8.66 5.13 9.52
CA VAL A 133 9.79 5.03 8.56
C VAL A 133 10.81 6.13 8.78
#